data_3f2c424d7063c9417ae72979c1b83312
#
_entry.id   3f2c424d7063c9417ae72979c1b83312
#
_cell.length_a   1.000
_cell.length_b   1.000
_cell.length_c   1.000
_cell.angle_alpha   90.00
_cell.angle_beta   90.00
_cell.angle_gamma   90.00
#
_symmetry.space_group_name_H-M   'P 1'
#
loop_
_entity.id
_entity.type
_entity.pdbx_description
1 polymer ?
#
loop_
_entity_poly.entity_id
_entity_poly.type
_entity_poly.pdbx_seq_one_letter_code
_entity_poly.pdbx_strand_id
1 'polypeptide(L)'
;MSSSAHDHPELGPPQLIEVADRVFGYIQPDGTWYINNTGFIVGDRSVISIDACSTERRTRAYLDRIASVTPAPVTTLVNTHHHGDHTYGNCVFGDITIIGQERCRAEIIATGLLGNTGIWEPVDWGELTLAPPTVTFTDRLRLWSGDLPVDLRYVGQPAHTSNDTLVWLPEQQVLFCGDLLFNGGTPFLLMGSVTGAIEVLTTVVAPIPAAAIVSGHGAVCGPDLIGTVVGYLRFVLEIARRGLAAGVPPLDAARDTELGEYAGWLDSERIVGNLHRAYCDLEPSRGKPDLFAALSDMVAYNGGRPLSCRA
;
A
#
# COMPACT_ATOMS: atom_id res chain seq x y z
N MET A 1 -23.66 -22.32 -22.50
CA MET A 1 -23.26 -21.00 -23.03
C MET A 1 -22.08 -20.56 -22.23
N SER A 2 -20.92 -20.51 -22.89
CA SER A 2 -19.62 -20.20 -22.25
C SER A 2 -19.65 -18.82 -21.66
N SER A 3 -19.43 -18.70 -20.35
CA SER A 3 -19.13 -17.47 -19.65
C SER A 3 -17.85 -16.89 -20.26
N SER A 4 -17.94 -15.74 -20.90
CA SER A 4 -16.79 -14.98 -21.33
C SER A 4 -15.95 -14.63 -20.10
N ALA A 5 -14.77 -15.25 -19.98
CA ALA A 5 -13.70 -14.71 -19.16
C ALA A 5 -13.53 -13.26 -19.59
N HIS A 6 -13.61 -12.32 -18.67
CA HIS A 6 -13.36 -10.92 -18.99
C HIS A 6 -11.91 -10.83 -19.49
N ASP A 7 -11.73 -10.51 -20.76
CA ASP A 7 -10.45 -10.15 -21.36
C ASP A 7 -9.93 -8.86 -20.68
N HIS A 8 -9.31 -9.01 -19.52
CA HIS A 8 -8.48 -7.93 -19.00
C HIS A 8 -7.25 -7.85 -19.90
N PRO A 9 -6.87 -6.66 -20.39
CA PRO A 9 -5.64 -6.51 -21.17
C PRO A 9 -4.47 -7.05 -20.35
N GLU A 10 -3.53 -7.74 -20.97
CA GLU A 10 -2.33 -8.21 -20.27
C GLU A 10 -1.63 -7.07 -19.57
N LEU A 11 -1.21 -7.31 -18.30
CA LEU A 11 -0.39 -6.36 -17.58
C LEU A 11 0.95 -6.22 -18.30
N GLY A 12 1.39 -5.00 -18.53
CA GLY A 12 2.74 -4.74 -19.01
C GLY A 12 3.79 -5.30 -18.03
N PRO A 13 5.05 -5.47 -18.47
CA PRO A 13 6.11 -5.92 -17.58
C PRO A 13 6.40 -4.86 -16.50
N PRO A 14 6.80 -5.28 -15.29
CA PRO A 14 7.28 -4.37 -14.27
C PRO A 14 8.47 -3.55 -14.75
N GLN A 15 8.51 -2.28 -14.35
CA GLN A 15 9.57 -1.34 -14.72
C GLN A 15 10.53 -1.17 -13.54
N LEU A 16 11.82 -1.25 -13.83
CA LEU A 16 12.86 -0.85 -12.89
C LEU A 16 13.30 0.57 -13.21
N ILE A 17 13.12 1.47 -12.28
CA ILE A 17 13.44 2.89 -12.42
C ILE A 17 14.52 3.25 -11.40
N GLU A 18 15.68 3.70 -11.86
CA GLU A 18 16.65 4.34 -10.98
C GLU A 18 16.15 5.76 -10.68
N VAL A 19 15.58 5.94 -9.47
CA VAL A 19 14.96 7.21 -9.05
C VAL A 19 15.98 8.21 -8.53
N ALA A 20 17.13 7.72 -8.09
CA ALA A 20 18.33 8.48 -7.76
C ALA A 20 19.53 7.54 -7.74
N ASP A 21 20.75 8.07 -7.63
CA ASP A 21 21.98 7.25 -7.57
C ASP A 21 21.84 6.15 -6.51
N ARG A 22 22.01 4.89 -6.94
CA ARG A 22 21.89 3.67 -6.11
C ARG A 22 20.49 3.39 -5.51
N VAL A 23 19.46 4.13 -5.89
CA VAL A 23 18.09 3.99 -5.36
C VAL A 23 17.12 3.65 -6.48
N PHE A 24 16.45 2.52 -6.37
CA PHE A 24 15.62 1.96 -7.43
C PHE A 24 14.18 1.75 -6.95
N GLY A 25 13.20 2.15 -7.77
CA GLY A 25 11.81 1.74 -7.67
C GLY A 25 11.51 0.60 -8.63
N TYR A 26 10.86 -0.45 -8.16
CA TYR A 26 10.32 -1.53 -8.98
C TYR A 26 8.80 -1.35 -9.07
N ILE A 27 8.38 -0.81 -10.21
CA ILE A 27 7.01 -0.35 -10.44
C ILE A 27 6.24 -1.42 -11.18
N GLN A 28 5.22 -1.97 -10.54
CA GLN A 28 4.38 -3.01 -11.11
C GLN A 28 3.11 -2.41 -11.71
N PRO A 29 2.86 -2.54 -13.03
CA PRO A 29 1.60 -2.17 -13.61
C PRO A 29 0.52 -3.23 -13.22
N ASP A 30 -0.72 -2.85 -13.06
CA ASP A 30 -1.23 -1.48 -13.20
C ASP A 30 -1.35 -0.74 -11.85
N GLY A 31 -1.00 -1.36 -10.73
CA GLY A 31 -1.13 -0.79 -9.40
C GLY A 31 -2.51 -1.07 -8.75
N THR A 32 -3.30 -2.01 -9.30
CA THR A 32 -4.56 -2.48 -8.73
C THR A 32 -4.34 -3.37 -7.51
N TRP A 33 -5.42 -3.99 -6.99
CA TRP A 33 -5.36 -4.86 -5.81
C TRP A 33 -4.20 -5.86 -5.86
N TYR A 34 -3.41 -5.92 -4.80
CA TYR A 34 -2.24 -6.79 -4.62
C TYR A 34 -1.11 -6.58 -5.64
N ILE A 35 -1.12 -5.48 -6.39
CA ILE A 35 -0.03 -5.11 -7.32
C ILE A 35 0.66 -3.84 -6.80
N ASN A 36 1.47 -4.04 -5.77
CA ASN A 36 2.22 -2.98 -5.10
C ASN A 36 3.53 -2.65 -5.82
N ASN A 37 4.09 -1.50 -5.50
CA ASN A 37 5.47 -1.16 -5.81
C ASN A 37 6.40 -1.59 -4.68
N THR A 38 7.62 -1.93 -5.04
CA THR A 38 8.74 -2.15 -4.14
C THR A 38 9.92 -1.29 -4.55
N GLY A 39 11.00 -1.34 -3.79
CA GLY A 39 12.22 -0.68 -4.19
C GLY A 39 13.43 -1.22 -3.45
N PHE A 40 14.62 -0.78 -3.86
CA PHE A 40 15.84 -1.19 -3.19
C PHE A 40 16.93 -0.13 -3.26
N ILE A 41 17.85 -0.23 -2.33
CA ILE A 41 18.99 0.66 -2.17
C ILE A 41 20.26 -0.19 -2.25
N VAL A 42 21.14 0.14 -3.20
CA VAL A 42 22.42 -0.57 -3.40
C VAL A 42 23.50 0.06 -2.55
N GLY A 43 23.99 -0.70 -1.56
CA GLY A 43 25.17 -0.34 -0.79
C GLY A 43 26.43 -1.00 -1.35
N ASP A 44 27.57 -0.78 -0.68
CA ASP A 44 28.87 -1.29 -1.15
C ASP A 44 28.94 -2.83 -1.17
N ARG A 45 28.27 -3.52 -0.24
CA ARG A 45 28.37 -4.96 -0.06
C ARG A 45 27.03 -5.65 0.14
N SER A 46 25.94 -4.91 0.20
CA SER A 46 24.62 -5.41 0.46
C SER A 46 23.53 -4.51 -0.11
N VAL A 47 22.33 -5.05 -0.25
CA VAL A 47 21.15 -4.34 -0.69
C VAL A 47 20.14 -4.29 0.45
N ILE A 48 19.50 -3.13 0.64
CA ILE A 48 18.30 -2.97 1.45
C ILE A 48 17.11 -2.97 0.51
N SER A 49 16.18 -3.93 0.67
CA SER A 49 14.90 -3.96 -0.01
C SER A 49 13.85 -3.19 0.79
N ILE A 50 12.92 -2.57 0.10
CA ILE A 50 11.76 -1.89 0.68
C ILE A 50 10.53 -2.60 0.12
N ASP A 51 9.77 -3.24 1.01
CA ASP A 51 8.67 -4.15 0.76
C ASP A 51 9.01 -5.39 -0.08
N ALA A 52 8.16 -6.39 0.04
CA ALA A 52 8.08 -7.56 -0.81
C ALA A 52 6.91 -7.38 -1.80
N CYS A 53 6.68 -8.36 -2.68
CA CYS A 53 5.48 -8.42 -3.49
C CYS A 53 4.45 -9.40 -2.87
N SER A 54 3.24 -9.39 -3.41
CA SER A 54 2.11 -10.20 -2.93
C SER A 54 2.30 -11.70 -3.10
N THR A 55 2.91 -12.15 -4.21
CA THR A 55 3.03 -13.56 -4.56
C THR A 55 4.48 -14.01 -4.61
N GLU A 56 4.70 -15.32 -4.48
CA GLU A 56 6.03 -15.91 -4.62
C GLU A 56 6.63 -15.56 -5.99
N ARG A 57 5.87 -15.76 -7.06
CA ARG A 57 6.30 -15.47 -8.44
C ARG A 57 6.76 -14.02 -8.62
N ARG A 58 5.96 -13.06 -8.13
CA ARG A 58 6.29 -11.63 -8.26
C ARG A 58 7.51 -11.26 -7.42
N THR A 59 7.63 -11.83 -6.21
CA THR A 59 8.79 -11.56 -5.36
C THR A 59 10.07 -12.15 -5.94
N ARG A 60 10.03 -13.35 -6.52
CA ARG A 60 11.19 -13.93 -7.23
C ARG A 60 11.60 -13.08 -8.44
N ALA A 61 10.64 -12.65 -9.25
CA ALA A 61 10.92 -11.75 -10.38
C ALA A 61 11.54 -10.43 -9.93
N TYR A 62 11.11 -9.88 -8.78
CA TYR A 62 11.73 -8.71 -8.18
C TYR A 62 13.18 -8.98 -7.74
N LEU A 63 13.44 -10.08 -7.06
CA LEU A 63 14.81 -10.47 -6.68
C LEU A 63 15.72 -10.68 -7.90
N ASP A 64 15.21 -11.25 -8.98
CA ASP A 64 15.96 -11.38 -10.24
C ASP A 64 16.31 -10.00 -10.83
N ARG A 65 15.42 -9.02 -10.69
CA ARG A 65 15.71 -7.63 -11.12
C ARG A 65 16.79 -6.99 -10.26
N ILE A 66 16.79 -7.20 -8.94
CA ILE A 66 17.87 -6.74 -8.07
C ILE A 66 19.20 -7.37 -8.52
N ALA A 67 19.24 -8.69 -8.72
CA ALA A 67 20.42 -9.41 -9.14
C ALA A 67 20.95 -8.96 -10.53
N SER A 68 20.08 -8.42 -11.40
CA SER A 68 20.48 -7.85 -12.69
C SER A 68 21.20 -6.50 -12.56
N VAL A 69 21.04 -5.79 -11.43
CA VAL A 69 21.66 -4.49 -11.15
C VAL A 69 22.98 -4.66 -10.40
N THR A 70 23.03 -5.56 -9.43
CA THR A 70 24.19 -5.72 -8.54
C THR A 70 24.38 -7.18 -8.12
N PRO A 71 25.64 -7.65 -8.00
CA PRO A 71 25.93 -8.96 -7.39
C PRO A 71 25.84 -8.94 -5.86
N ALA A 72 25.66 -7.78 -5.23
CA ALA A 72 25.55 -7.66 -3.78
C ALA A 72 24.25 -8.33 -3.28
N PRO A 73 24.32 -9.16 -2.21
CA PRO A 73 23.13 -9.85 -1.70
C PRO A 73 22.17 -8.88 -1.02
N VAL A 74 20.87 -9.19 -1.09
CA VAL A 74 19.88 -8.55 -0.22
C VAL A 74 20.07 -9.11 1.20
N THR A 75 20.33 -8.24 2.15
CA THR A 75 20.56 -8.62 3.56
C THR A 75 19.50 -8.08 4.50
N THR A 76 18.75 -7.10 4.04
CA THR A 76 17.76 -6.38 4.83
C THR A 76 16.52 -6.11 3.99
N LEU A 77 15.36 -6.37 4.57
CA LEU A 77 14.05 -6.01 4.04
C LEU A 77 13.36 -5.08 5.04
N VAL A 78 12.83 -3.97 4.58
CA VAL A 78 12.03 -3.05 5.37
C VAL A 78 10.58 -3.14 4.92
N ASN A 79 9.65 -3.47 5.82
CA ASN A 79 8.22 -3.40 5.52
C ASN A 79 7.67 -2.01 5.88
N THR A 80 7.01 -1.36 4.91
CA THR A 80 6.37 -0.05 5.11
C THR A 80 5.13 -0.17 5.98
N HIS A 81 4.35 -1.24 5.82
CA HIS A 81 3.18 -1.56 6.62
C HIS A 81 2.84 -3.07 6.51
N HIS A 82 1.74 -3.51 7.13
CA HIS A 82 1.45 -4.94 7.32
C HIS A 82 0.63 -5.61 6.21
N HIS A 83 0.14 -4.88 5.18
CA HIS A 83 -0.71 -5.49 4.16
C HIS A 83 0.02 -6.57 3.35
N GLY A 84 -0.76 -7.53 2.86
CA GLY A 84 -0.23 -8.75 2.27
C GLY A 84 0.54 -8.53 0.98
N ASP A 85 0.16 -7.54 0.20
CA ASP A 85 0.88 -7.17 -1.02
C ASP A 85 2.29 -6.62 -0.75
N HIS A 86 2.56 -6.12 0.45
CA HIS A 86 3.88 -5.64 0.88
C HIS A 86 4.65 -6.65 1.72
N THR A 87 4.00 -7.72 2.22
CA THR A 87 4.61 -8.59 3.24
C THR A 87 4.50 -10.08 2.98
N TYR A 88 3.58 -10.56 2.14
CA TYR A 88 3.40 -11.99 1.90
C TYR A 88 4.65 -12.63 1.31
N GLY A 89 5.35 -11.94 0.41
CA GLY A 89 6.60 -12.39 -0.18
C GLY A 89 7.83 -12.30 0.73
N ASN A 90 7.72 -11.84 1.98
CA ASN A 90 8.85 -11.73 2.91
C ASN A 90 9.65 -13.04 3.02
N CYS A 91 8.97 -14.18 3.06
CA CYS A 91 9.61 -15.50 3.18
C CYS A 91 10.49 -15.88 1.98
N VAL A 92 10.23 -15.29 0.81
CA VAL A 92 10.98 -15.60 -0.42
C VAL A 92 12.40 -15.06 -0.40
N PHE A 93 12.67 -14.06 0.46
CA PHE A 93 14.02 -13.51 0.65
C PHE A 93 14.96 -14.44 1.42
N GLY A 94 14.44 -15.49 2.05
CA GLY A 94 15.24 -16.43 2.86
C GLY A 94 15.63 -15.85 4.23
N ASP A 95 16.77 -16.26 4.74
CA ASP A 95 17.25 -15.88 6.08
C ASP A 95 17.96 -14.52 6.04
N ILE A 96 17.17 -13.45 6.08
CA ILE A 96 17.62 -12.06 6.12
C ILE A 96 17.02 -11.30 7.30
N THR A 97 17.54 -10.12 7.60
CA THR A 97 16.94 -9.23 8.60
C THR A 97 15.70 -8.56 8.01
N ILE A 98 14.52 -8.77 8.61
CA ILE A 98 13.30 -8.07 8.27
C ILE A 98 13.01 -7.02 9.34
N ILE A 99 12.84 -5.78 8.93
CA ILE A 99 12.62 -4.62 9.80
C ILE A 99 11.23 -4.06 9.56
N GLY A 100 10.52 -3.72 10.63
CA GLY A 100 9.22 -3.06 10.56
C GLY A 100 8.88 -2.34 11.84
N GLN A 101 7.88 -1.46 11.78
CA GLN A 101 7.31 -0.86 12.99
C GLN A 101 6.70 -1.97 13.87
N GLU A 102 6.74 -1.84 15.19
CA GLU A 102 6.31 -2.91 16.13
C GLU A 102 4.87 -3.38 15.89
N ARG A 103 3.95 -2.47 15.55
CA ARG A 103 2.56 -2.80 15.21
C ARG A 103 2.46 -3.50 13.86
N CYS A 104 3.34 -3.19 12.90
CA CYS A 104 3.43 -3.91 11.64
C CYS A 104 3.68 -5.40 11.89
N ARG A 105 4.67 -5.74 12.72
CA ARG A 105 4.90 -7.12 13.14
C ARG A 105 3.67 -7.74 13.80
N ALA A 106 3.03 -7.03 14.74
CA ALA A 106 1.88 -7.54 15.46
C ALA A 106 0.69 -7.83 14.53
N GLU A 107 0.40 -6.91 13.59
CA GLU A 107 -0.69 -7.06 12.64
C GLU A 107 -0.43 -8.16 11.60
N ILE A 108 0.82 -8.32 11.11
CA ILE A 108 1.20 -9.46 10.24
C ILE A 108 0.90 -10.80 10.93
N ILE A 109 1.25 -10.92 12.22
CA ILE A 109 1.01 -12.15 12.99
C ILE A 109 -0.49 -12.36 13.23
N ALA A 110 -1.22 -11.29 13.53
CA ALA A 110 -2.66 -11.36 13.80
C ALA A 110 -3.49 -11.69 12.55
N THR A 111 -3.13 -11.11 11.41
CA THR A 111 -3.83 -11.30 10.14
C THR A 111 -3.47 -12.62 9.47
N GLY A 112 -2.20 -13.05 9.55
CA GLY A 112 -1.70 -14.23 8.87
C GLY A 112 -1.74 -14.11 7.34
N LEU A 113 -1.78 -15.25 6.66
CA LEU A 113 -1.95 -15.34 5.21
C LEU A 113 -3.43 -15.60 4.92
N LEU A 114 -4.10 -14.64 4.30
CA LEU A 114 -5.55 -14.72 4.10
C LEU A 114 -5.96 -15.74 3.01
N GLY A 115 -5.06 -16.01 2.05
CA GLY A 115 -5.38 -16.90 0.92
C GLY A 115 -6.55 -16.39 0.07
N ASN A 116 -7.24 -17.33 -0.59
CA ASN A 116 -8.40 -17.02 -1.45
C ASN A 116 -9.69 -16.98 -0.63
N THR A 117 -10.15 -15.79 -0.25
CA THR A 117 -11.33 -15.56 0.61
C THR A 117 -12.65 -15.46 -0.16
N GLY A 118 -12.63 -15.38 -1.49
CA GLY A 118 -13.79 -15.10 -2.33
C GLY A 118 -14.18 -13.62 -2.43
N ILE A 119 -13.49 -12.75 -1.73
CA ILE A 119 -13.64 -11.28 -1.87
C ILE A 119 -12.96 -10.82 -3.17
N TRP A 120 -11.77 -11.32 -3.44
CA TRP A 120 -11.03 -11.10 -4.68
C TRP A 120 -11.11 -12.32 -5.60
N GLU A 121 -10.88 -12.10 -6.88
CA GLU A 121 -10.64 -13.18 -7.84
C GLU A 121 -9.51 -14.09 -7.33
N PRO A 122 -9.57 -15.41 -7.62
CA PRO A 122 -8.54 -16.34 -7.15
C PRO A 122 -7.14 -15.97 -7.65
N VAL A 123 -6.17 -16.03 -6.76
CA VAL A 123 -4.75 -15.75 -7.02
C VAL A 123 -3.94 -17.02 -6.76
N ASP A 124 -2.95 -17.28 -7.60
CA ASP A 124 -1.88 -18.23 -7.30
C ASP A 124 -0.82 -17.54 -6.45
N TRP A 125 -0.95 -17.68 -5.13
CA TRP A 125 -0.03 -17.07 -4.17
C TRP A 125 1.36 -17.72 -4.18
N GLY A 126 1.49 -18.97 -4.64
CA GLY A 126 2.69 -19.78 -4.52
C GLY A 126 2.86 -20.37 -3.11
N GLU A 127 4.06 -20.85 -2.81
CA GLU A 127 4.40 -21.44 -1.51
C GLU A 127 4.89 -20.35 -0.54
N LEU A 128 3.95 -19.73 0.17
CA LEU A 128 4.24 -18.66 1.13
C LEU A 128 4.13 -19.15 2.56
N THR A 129 5.01 -18.65 3.40
CA THR A 129 4.97 -18.83 4.85
C THR A 129 5.04 -17.48 5.55
N LEU A 130 4.45 -17.38 6.74
CA LEU A 130 4.45 -16.13 7.47
C LEU A 130 5.85 -15.77 7.94
N ALA A 131 6.38 -14.64 7.50
CA ALA A 131 7.69 -14.12 7.85
C ALA A 131 7.61 -12.67 8.36
N PRO A 132 7.20 -12.45 9.61
CA PRO A 132 7.06 -11.12 10.18
C PRO A 132 8.44 -10.50 10.47
N PRO A 133 8.56 -9.16 10.61
CA PRO A 133 9.78 -8.46 10.99
C PRO A 133 10.48 -9.10 12.18
N THR A 134 11.80 -9.31 12.08
CA THR A 134 12.64 -9.85 13.14
C THR A 134 13.28 -8.76 13.98
N VAL A 135 13.38 -7.54 13.43
CA VAL A 135 13.79 -6.32 14.12
C VAL A 135 12.65 -5.32 14.07
N THR A 136 12.29 -4.75 15.21
CA THR A 136 11.21 -3.74 15.28
C THR A 136 11.69 -2.44 15.87
N PHE A 137 11.02 -1.35 15.50
CA PHE A 137 11.21 -0.03 16.08
C PHE A 137 9.84 0.60 16.44
N THR A 138 9.84 1.58 17.33
CA THR A 138 8.61 2.29 17.75
C THR A 138 8.37 3.54 16.89
N ASP A 139 9.32 4.48 16.85
CA ASP A 139 9.13 5.78 16.22
C ASP A 139 10.06 6.01 15.02
N ARG A 140 11.36 5.76 15.22
CA ARG A 140 12.40 6.01 14.21
C ARG A 140 13.53 5.00 14.33
N LEU A 141 14.12 4.71 13.16
CA LEU A 141 15.35 3.92 13.05
C LEU A 141 16.14 4.48 11.87
N ARG A 142 17.47 4.61 12.02
CA ARG A 142 18.35 4.91 10.91
C ARG A 142 19.17 3.68 10.55
N LEU A 143 19.14 3.33 9.27
CA LEU A 143 19.98 2.32 8.66
C LEU A 143 21.06 3.01 7.83
N TRP A 144 22.06 2.25 7.46
CA TRP A 144 23.11 2.70 6.55
C TRP A 144 23.27 1.70 5.42
N SER A 145 23.18 2.18 4.17
CA SER A 145 23.47 1.43 2.96
C SER A 145 24.80 1.92 2.40
N GLY A 146 25.91 1.31 2.86
CA GLY A 146 27.24 1.89 2.67
C GLY A 146 27.35 3.21 3.43
N ASP A 147 27.57 4.30 2.73
CA ASP A 147 27.61 5.68 3.26
C ASP A 147 26.24 6.40 3.26
N LEU A 148 25.23 5.82 2.61
CA LEU A 148 23.90 6.43 2.51
C LEU A 148 23.06 6.22 3.77
N PRO A 149 22.60 7.30 4.42
CA PRO A 149 21.62 7.21 5.51
C PRO A 149 20.24 6.91 4.97
N VAL A 150 19.56 5.97 5.59
CA VAL A 150 18.18 5.56 5.30
C VAL A 150 17.36 5.73 6.57
N ASP A 151 16.50 6.72 6.60
CA ASP A 151 15.68 7.07 7.75
C ASP A 151 14.32 6.37 7.69
N LEU A 152 14.06 5.47 8.62
CA LEU A 152 12.74 4.88 8.84
C LEU A 152 11.99 5.71 9.88
N ARG A 153 10.75 6.09 9.57
CA ARG A 153 9.91 6.89 10.46
C ARG A 153 8.48 6.37 10.47
N TYR A 154 7.99 5.96 11.63
CA TYR A 154 6.56 5.77 11.85
C TYR A 154 5.83 7.12 11.74
N VAL A 155 4.68 7.15 11.09
CA VAL A 155 3.93 8.40 10.84
C VAL A 155 3.22 8.96 12.08
N GLY A 156 3.23 8.23 13.20
CA GLY A 156 2.80 8.70 14.52
C GLY A 156 1.36 8.36 14.89
N GLN A 157 0.51 8.07 13.91
CA GLN A 157 -0.91 7.75 14.11
C GLN A 157 -1.46 6.90 12.96
N PRO A 158 -2.66 6.29 13.08
CA PRO A 158 -3.29 5.60 11.98
C PRO A 158 -3.56 6.52 10.78
N ALA A 159 -3.15 6.06 9.58
CA ALA A 159 -3.37 6.74 8.30
C ALA A 159 -3.91 5.74 7.27
N HIS A 160 -3.05 5.09 6.43
CA HIS A 160 -3.46 3.96 5.61
C HIS A 160 -3.72 2.72 6.49
N THR A 161 -2.82 2.48 7.43
CA THR A 161 -2.95 1.48 8.49
C THR A 161 -2.65 2.08 9.87
N SER A 162 -2.48 1.23 10.90
CA SER A 162 -2.03 1.65 12.23
C SER A 162 -0.50 1.74 12.35
N ASN A 163 0.26 1.39 11.30
CA ASN A 163 1.69 1.11 11.41
C ASN A 163 2.53 1.62 10.22
N ASP A 164 2.03 2.60 9.49
CA ASP A 164 2.66 3.12 8.28
C ASP A 164 4.04 3.73 8.56
N THR A 165 5.03 3.30 7.80
CA THR A 165 6.42 3.70 7.90
C THR A 165 6.87 4.37 6.62
N LEU A 166 7.46 5.55 6.76
CA LEU A 166 8.18 6.24 5.70
C LEU A 166 9.63 5.75 5.65
N VAL A 167 10.16 5.55 4.45
CA VAL A 167 11.58 5.30 4.20
C VAL A 167 12.13 6.49 3.44
N TRP A 168 12.92 7.32 4.12
CA TRP A 168 13.43 8.57 3.61
C TRP A 168 14.94 8.53 3.40
N LEU A 169 15.39 8.87 2.20
CA LEU A 169 16.79 9.02 1.84
C LEU A 169 17.10 10.51 1.65
N PRO A 170 17.63 11.17 2.68
CA PRO A 170 17.77 12.64 2.69
C PRO A 170 18.74 13.18 1.64
N GLU A 171 19.82 12.46 1.35
CA GLU A 171 20.82 12.88 0.37
C GLU A 171 20.35 12.71 -1.07
N GLN A 172 19.54 11.68 -1.33
CA GLN A 172 18.94 11.38 -2.63
C GLN A 172 17.62 12.10 -2.86
N GLN A 173 17.04 12.67 -1.80
CA GLN A 173 15.71 13.27 -1.81
C GLN A 173 14.62 12.31 -2.33
N VAL A 174 14.74 11.02 -2.01
CA VAL A 174 13.78 9.97 -2.40
C VAL A 174 13.00 9.52 -1.17
N LEU A 175 11.68 9.46 -1.32
CA LEU A 175 10.77 8.96 -0.30
C LEU A 175 10.04 7.72 -0.82
N PHE A 176 10.10 6.61 -0.07
CA PHE A 176 9.14 5.52 -0.19
C PHE A 176 8.10 5.71 0.91
N CYS A 177 6.84 5.81 0.53
CA CYS A 177 5.77 6.15 1.47
C CYS A 177 4.73 5.03 1.64
N GLY A 178 4.97 3.84 1.05
CA GLY A 178 3.97 2.79 1.03
C GLY A 178 2.62 3.32 0.54
N ASP A 179 1.56 2.82 1.10
CA ASP A 179 0.18 3.09 0.68
C ASP A 179 -0.42 4.38 1.26
N LEU A 180 0.42 5.28 1.77
CA LEU A 180 -0.03 6.65 2.05
C LEU A 180 -0.39 7.40 0.76
N LEU A 181 0.20 6.98 -0.38
CA LEU A 181 -0.10 7.52 -1.70
C LEU A 181 -0.37 6.40 -2.71
N PHE A 182 -1.38 6.62 -3.55
CA PHE A 182 -1.74 5.83 -4.71
C PHE A 182 -1.71 6.75 -5.93
N ASN A 183 -0.92 6.43 -6.94
CA ASN A 183 -0.84 7.24 -8.15
C ASN A 183 -1.68 6.61 -9.27
N GLY A 184 -2.85 7.18 -9.52
CA GLY A 184 -3.83 6.70 -10.51
C GLY A 184 -4.79 5.63 -10.01
N GLY A 185 -4.70 5.24 -8.74
CA GLY A 185 -5.62 4.32 -8.06
C GLY A 185 -6.35 4.97 -6.89
N THR A 186 -7.52 4.44 -6.56
CA THR A 186 -8.30 4.86 -5.39
C THR A 186 -7.56 4.43 -4.12
N PRO A 187 -7.22 5.34 -3.20
CA PRO A 187 -6.65 4.97 -1.90
C PRO A 187 -7.56 4.02 -1.12
N PHE A 188 -6.97 3.15 -0.28
CA PHE A 188 -7.71 2.24 0.57
C PHE A 188 -7.36 2.46 2.04
N LEU A 189 -8.33 2.83 2.88
CA LEU A 189 -8.11 3.25 4.25
C LEU A 189 -8.97 2.52 5.29
N LEU A 190 -9.61 1.42 4.91
CA LEU A 190 -10.53 0.68 5.79
C LEU A 190 -9.88 0.28 7.12
N MET A 191 -8.60 -0.10 7.11
CA MET A 191 -7.84 -0.51 8.30
C MET A 191 -7.05 0.63 8.97
N GLY A 192 -7.18 1.85 8.44
CA GLY A 192 -6.50 3.05 8.93
C GLY A 192 -7.45 4.11 9.51
N SER A 193 -7.32 5.33 9.01
CA SER A 193 -8.15 6.49 9.32
C SER A 193 -8.14 7.48 8.18
N VAL A 194 -9.31 7.90 7.69
CA VAL A 194 -9.41 8.92 6.63
C VAL A 194 -8.98 10.29 7.16
N THR A 195 -9.42 10.65 8.37
CA THR A 195 -9.01 11.91 9.00
C THR A 195 -7.53 11.92 9.36
N GLY A 196 -7.02 10.80 9.88
CA GLY A 196 -5.61 10.63 10.21
C GLY A 196 -4.71 10.67 8.96
N ALA A 197 -5.14 10.06 7.86
CA ALA A 197 -4.38 10.12 6.60
C ALA A 197 -4.26 11.56 6.05
N ILE A 198 -5.32 12.35 6.11
CA ILE A 198 -5.26 13.77 5.74
C ILE A 198 -4.23 14.51 6.61
N GLU A 199 -4.29 14.30 7.92
CA GLU A 199 -3.35 14.93 8.86
C GLU A 199 -1.91 14.49 8.57
N VAL A 200 -1.65 13.17 8.45
CA VAL A 200 -0.32 12.62 8.15
C VAL A 200 0.21 13.16 6.82
N LEU A 201 -0.59 13.15 5.77
CA LEU A 201 -0.17 13.66 4.46
C LEU A 201 0.20 15.14 4.50
N THR A 202 -0.57 15.97 5.23
CA THR A 202 -0.37 17.42 5.27
C THR A 202 0.72 17.85 6.25
N THR A 203 0.88 17.15 7.39
CA THR A 203 1.79 17.61 8.46
C THR A 203 3.07 16.79 8.59
N VAL A 204 3.08 15.56 8.06
CA VAL A 204 4.23 14.64 8.17
C VAL A 204 4.90 14.41 6.81
N VAL A 205 4.12 14.13 5.76
CA VAL A 205 4.66 13.79 4.43
C VAL A 205 4.99 15.04 3.61
N ALA A 206 4.04 15.98 3.49
CA ALA A 206 4.23 17.20 2.68
C ALA A 206 5.46 18.06 3.06
N PRO A 207 5.88 18.16 4.35
CA PRO A 207 7.09 18.88 4.72
C PRO A 207 8.41 18.19 4.31
N ILE A 208 8.40 16.92 3.88
CA ILE A 208 9.61 16.20 3.43
C ILE A 208 10.00 16.77 2.06
N PRO A 209 11.24 17.26 1.87
CA PRO A 209 11.67 17.84 0.61
C PRO A 209 12.04 16.74 -0.42
N ALA A 210 11.10 15.85 -0.70
CA ALA A 210 11.29 14.76 -1.64
C ALA A 210 11.25 15.28 -3.09
N ALA A 211 12.29 14.98 -3.87
CA ALA A 211 12.30 15.21 -5.31
C ALA A 211 11.57 14.11 -6.08
N ALA A 212 11.61 12.88 -5.56
CA ALA A 212 10.87 11.73 -6.09
C ALA A 212 10.21 10.95 -4.95
N ILE A 213 8.99 10.46 -5.21
CA ILE A 213 8.23 9.62 -4.28
C ILE A 213 7.88 8.32 -4.99
N VAL A 214 8.26 7.21 -4.38
CA VAL A 214 7.79 5.88 -4.76
C VAL A 214 6.58 5.59 -3.88
N SER A 215 5.38 5.70 -4.47
CA SER A 215 4.11 5.35 -3.83
C SER A 215 3.95 3.84 -3.75
N GLY A 216 3.09 3.34 -2.87
CA GLY A 216 2.80 1.91 -2.77
C GLY A 216 2.19 1.34 -4.04
N HIS A 217 1.43 2.13 -4.79
CA HIS A 217 0.81 1.73 -6.05
C HIS A 217 0.92 2.83 -7.11
N GLY A 218 1.06 2.39 -8.38
CA GLY A 218 1.10 3.28 -9.54
C GLY A 218 2.49 3.86 -9.83
N ALA A 219 2.59 4.82 -10.74
CA ALA A 219 3.86 5.36 -11.18
C ALA A 219 4.60 6.17 -10.10
N VAL A 220 5.93 6.26 -10.20
CA VAL A 220 6.72 7.22 -9.41
C VAL A 220 6.15 8.64 -9.61
N CYS A 221 6.11 9.41 -8.53
CA CYS A 221 5.48 10.74 -8.52
C CYS A 221 6.34 11.80 -7.83
N GLY A 222 5.90 13.03 -7.94
CA GLY A 222 6.37 14.16 -7.16
C GLY A 222 5.44 14.49 -5.99
N PRO A 223 5.78 15.50 -5.18
CA PRO A 223 5.00 15.94 -4.02
C PRO A 223 3.59 16.47 -4.37
N ASP A 224 3.33 16.85 -5.62
CA ASP A 224 2.02 17.34 -6.05
C ASP A 224 0.90 16.31 -5.88
N LEU A 225 1.23 15.00 -5.95
CA LEU A 225 0.26 13.93 -5.74
C LEU A 225 -0.35 13.98 -4.33
N ILE A 226 0.37 14.49 -3.33
CA ILE A 226 -0.13 14.64 -1.95
C ILE A 226 -1.42 15.48 -1.94
N GLY A 227 -1.41 16.62 -2.65
CA GLY A 227 -2.58 17.49 -2.76
C GLY A 227 -3.78 16.80 -3.40
N THR A 228 -3.54 16.01 -4.45
CA THR A 228 -4.56 15.24 -5.17
C THR A 228 -5.20 14.19 -4.26
N VAL A 229 -4.38 13.40 -3.54
CA VAL A 229 -4.89 12.38 -2.60
C VAL A 229 -5.64 13.02 -1.43
N VAL A 230 -5.13 14.10 -0.85
CA VAL A 230 -5.83 14.85 0.20
C VAL A 230 -7.18 15.40 -0.30
N GLY A 231 -7.26 15.86 -1.56
CA GLY A 231 -8.51 16.26 -2.19
C GLY A 231 -9.54 15.12 -2.20
N TYR A 232 -9.13 13.94 -2.65
CA TYR A 232 -9.98 12.75 -2.64
C TYR A 232 -10.44 12.38 -1.22
N LEU A 233 -9.54 12.37 -0.24
CA LEU A 233 -9.91 12.02 1.14
C LEU A 233 -10.90 13.02 1.75
N ARG A 234 -10.78 14.30 1.43
CA ARG A 234 -11.76 15.32 1.81
C ARG A 234 -13.12 15.11 1.13
N PHE A 235 -13.11 14.71 -0.14
CA PHE A 235 -14.32 14.32 -0.87
C PHE A 235 -15.02 13.13 -0.18
N VAL A 236 -14.29 12.09 0.21
CA VAL A 236 -14.84 10.95 0.99
C VAL A 236 -15.46 11.43 2.31
N LEU A 237 -14.78 12.31 3.06
CA LEU A 237 -15.32 12.85 4.31
C LEU A 237 -16.60 13.67 4.11
N GLU A 238 -16.71 14.39 3.00
CA GLU A 238 -17.93 15.15 2.70
C GLU A 238 -19.12 14.23 2.41
N ILE A 239 -18.90 13.15 1.64
CA ILE A 239 -19.91 12.12 1.41
C ILE A 239 -20.32 11.49 2.75
N ALA A 240 -19.34 11.14 3.57
CA ALA A 240 -19.58 10.52 4.88
C ALA A 240 -20.41 11.43 5.80
N ARG A 241 -20.14 12.74 5.86
CA ARG A 241 -20.93 13.70 6.66
C ARG A 241 -22.38 13.76 6.19
N ARG A 242 -22.60 13.85 4.88
CA ARG A 242 -23.96 13.87 4.29
C ARG A 242 -24.70 12.57 4.55
N GLY A 243 -24.03 11.42 4.35
CA GLY A 243 -24.62 10.10 4.59
C GLY A 243 -25.01 9.90 6.06
N LEU A 244 -24.14 10.25 7.00
CA LEU A 244 -24.42 10.20 8.44
C LEU A 244 -25.62 11.10 8.82
N ALA A 245 -25.65 12.34 8.34
CA ALA A 245 -26.74 13.27 8.62
C ALA A 245 -28.10 12.79 8.07
N ALA A 246 -28.08 12.06 6.95
CA ALA A 246 -29.26 11.50 6.31
C ALA A 246 -29.62 10.07 6.79
N GLY A 247 -28.77 9.44 7.62
CA GLY A 247 -28.94 8.04 8.04
C GLY A 247 -28.75 7.02 6.90
N VAL A 248 -27.99 7.39 5.86
CA VAL A 248 -27.73 6.53 4.69
C VAL A 248 -26.55 5.60 4.99
N PRO A 249 -26.64 4.28 4.70
CA PRO A 249 -25.51 3.36 4.86
C PRO A 249 -24.33 3.69 3.91
N PRO A 250 -23.08 3.29 4.24
CA PRO A 250 -21.89 3.57 3.42
C PRO A 250 -22.01 3.10 1.97
N LEU A 251 -22.53 1.90 1.73
CA LEU A 251 -22.72 1.35 0.38
C LEU A 251 -23.66 2.21 -0.47
N ASP A 252 -24.80 2.62 0.12
CA ASP A 252 -25.78 3.43 -0.61
C ASP A 252 -25.25 4.83 -0.84
N ALA A 253 -24.55 5.41 0.15
CA ALA A 253 -23.86 6.69 -0.03
C ALA A 253 -22.81 6.65 -1.14
N ALA A 254 -22.09 5.52 -1.31
CA ALA A 254 -21.16 5.32 -2.42
C ALA A 254 -21.88 5.24 -3.76
N ARG A 255 -22.99 4.49 -3.84
CA ARG A 255 -23.78 4.31 -5.08
C ARG A 255 -24.42 5.59 -5.57
N ASP A 256 -24.86 6.43 -4.63
CA ASP A 256 -25.51 7.72 -4.93
C ASP A 256 -24.50 8.84 -5.25
N THR A 257 -23.20 8.52 -5.26
CA THR A 257 -22.14 9.51 -5.47
C THR A 257 -21.57 9.42 -6.89
N GLU A 258 -21.56 10.55 -7.59
CA GLU A 258 -20.76 10.73 -8.81
C GLU A 258 -19.31 11.00 -8.42
N LEU A 259 -18.38 10.16 -8.90
CA LEU A 259 -16.95 10.25 -8.55
C LEU A 259 -16.24 11.47 -9.18
N GLY A 260 -16.85 12.13 -10.18
CA GLY A 260 -16.29 13.32 -10.81
C GLY A 260 -14.88 13.09 -11.37
N GLU A 261 -13.94 13.91 -10.94
CA GLU A 261 -12.53 13.81 -11.37
C GLU A 261 -11.84 12.50 -10.98
N TYR A 262 -12.36 11.76 -9.98
CA TYR A 262 -11.83 10.48 -9.49
C TYR A 262 -12.41 9.27 -10.25
N ALA A 263 -13.36 9.45 -11.18
CA ALA A 263 -14.03 8.37 -11.90
C ALA A 263 -13.08 7.51 -12.77
N GLY A 264 -11.93 8.06 -13.15
CA GLY A 264 -10.91 7.37 -13.92
C GLY A 264 -9.87 6.63 -13.08
N TRP A 265 -9.97 6.67 -11.74
CA TRP A 265 -9.04 5.95 -10.87
C TRP A 265 -9.39 4.47 -10.81
N LEU A 266 -8.34 3.65 -10.72
CA LEU A 266 -8.48 2.19 -10.58
C LEU A 266 -9.10 1.81 -9.23
N ASP A 267 -9.77 0.66 -9.19
CA ASP A 267 -10.37 0.08 -7.98
C ASP A 267 -11.33 1.05 -7.26
N SER A 268 -12.26 1.63 -8.00
CA SER A 268 -13.21 2.63 -7.49
C SER A 268 -14.10 2.11 -6.35
N GLU A 269 -14.31 0.80 -6.22
CA GLU A 269 -15.05 0.17 -5.12
C GLU A 269 -14.40 0.38 -3.75
N ARG A 270 -13.11 0.77 -3.70
CA ARG A 270 -12.42 1.14 -2.45
C ARG A 270 -13.09 2.31 -1.73
N ILE A 271 -13.86 3.14 -2.45
CA ILE A 271 -14.65 4.22 -1.84
C ILE A 271 -15.62 3.70 -0.76
N VAL A 272 -16.19 2.51 -0.95
CA VAL A 272 -17.11 1.91 0.03
C VAL A 272 -16.37 1.61 1.33
N GLY A 273 -15.21 0.95 1.27
CA GLY A 273 -14.37 0.71 2.44
C GLY A 273 -13.93 2.00 3.12
N ASN A 274 -13.57 3.02 2.33
CA ASN A 274 -13.21 4.33 2.84
C ASN A 274 -14.39 5.03 3.54
N LEU A 275 -15.62 4.88 3.06
CA LEU A 275 -16.81 5.41 3.72
C LEU A 275 -17.13 4.68 5.02
N HIS A 276 -17.01 3.34 5.07
CA HIS A 276 -17.11 2.61 6.33
C HIS A 276 -16.12 3.15 7.37
N ARG A 277 -14.87 3.43 6.96
CA ARG A 277 -13.87 4.01 7.85
C ARG A 277 -14.21 5.45 8.23
N ALA A 278 -14.56 6.30 7.26
CA ALA A 278 -14.90 7.70 7.49
C ALA A 278 -16.10 7.88 8.44
N TYR A 279 -17.10 7.00 8.36
CA TYR A 279 -18.23 7.01 9.31
C TYR A 279 -17.77 6.77 10.74
N CYS A 280 -16.84 5.83 10.95
CA CYS A 280 -16.27 5.58 12.28
C CYS A 280 -15.35 6.73 12.74
N ASP A 281 -14.61 7.38 11.82
CA ASP A 281 -13.78 8.54 12.15
C ASP A 281 -14.63 9.75 12.59
N LEU A 282 -15.79 9.97 11.94
CA LEU A 282 -16.70 11.08 12.23
C LEU A 282 -17.60 10.82 13.45
N GLU A 283 -17.94 9.56 13.71
CA GLU A 283 -18.68 9.10 14.89
C GLU A 283 -17.89 8.04 15.66
N PRO A 284 -16.96 8.41 16.55
CA PRO A 284 -16.12 7.46 17.29
C PRO A 284 -16.89 6.44 18.14
N SER A 285 -18.13 6.74 18.49
CA SER A 285 -19.04 5.81 19.19
C SER A 285 -19.37 4.55 18.40
N ARG A 286 -19.17 4.55 17.08
CA ARG A 286 -19.32 3.37 16.21
C ARG A 286 -18.18 2.35 16.39
N GLY A 287 -17.07 2.75 17.00
CA GLY A 287 -15.90 1.89 17.16
C GLY A 287 -15.11 1.70 15.84
N LYS A 288 -14.62 0.49 15.62
CA LYS A 288 -13.91 0.12 14.36
C LYS A 288 -14.93 -0.34 13.31
N PRO A 289 -14.62 -0.17 12.01
CA PRO A 289 -15.43 -0.77 10.96
C PRO A 289 -15.47 -2.30 11.09
N ASP A 290 -16.62 -2.88 10.77
CA ASP A 290 -16.71 -4.32 10.53
C ASP A 290 -16.05 -4.61 9.17
N LEU A 291 -14.88 -5.24 9.21
CA LEU A 291 -14.08 -5.49 7.99
C LEU A 291 -14.82 -6.41 7.02
N PHE A 292 -15.51 -7.45 7.54
CA PHE A 292 -16.21 -8.39 6.67
C PHE A 292 -17.42 -7.72 6.00
N ALA A 293 -18.20 -6.94 6.74
CA ALA A 293 -19.31 -6.19 6.19
C ALA A 293 -18.83 -5.18 5.13
N ALA A 294 -17.76 -4.43 5.41
CA ALA A 294 -17.22 -3.46 4.46
C ALA A 294 -16.71 -4.11 3.16
N LEU A 295 -15.99 -5.23 3.25
CA LEU A 295 -15.52 -5.98 2.09
C LEU A 295 -16.69 -6.58 1.29
N SER A 296 -17.72 -7.08 1.96
CA SER A 296 -18.96 -7.56 1.32
C SER A 296 -19.68 -6.44 0.57
N ASP A 297 -19.74 -5.26 1.15
CA ASP A 297 -20.33 -4.08 0.52
C ASP A 297 -19.51 -3.61 -0.70
N MET A 298 -18.17 -3.73 -0.67
CA MET A 298 -17.33 -3.48 -1.84
C MET A 298 -17.62 -4.46 -2.99
N VAL A 299 -17.80 -5.74 -2.68
CA VAL A 299 -18.25 -6.76 -3.66
C VAL A 299 -19.63 -6.40 -4.20
N ALA A 300 -20.57 -5.98 -3.34
CA ALA A 300 -21.91 -5.55 -3.75
C ALA A 300 -21.88 -4.29 -4.64
N TYR A 301 -20.97 -3.34 -4.37
CA TYR A 301 -20.71 -2.19 -5.23
C TYR A 301 -20.17 -2.61 -6.60
N ASN A 302 -19.31 -3.63 -6.65
CA ASN A 302 -18.79 -4.25 -7.88
C ASN A 302 -19.81 -5.15 -8.62
N GLY A 303 -21.10 -4.98 -8.33
CA GLY A 303 -22.17 -5.75 -8.97
C GLY A 303 -22.27 -7.21 -8.50
N GLY A 304 -21.83 -7.51 -7.28
CA GLY A 304 -21.85 -8.84 -6.66
C GLY A 304 -20.77 -9.79 -7.19
N ARG A 305 -19.82 -9.29 -7.97
CA ARG A 305 -18.66 -10.06 -8.46
C ARG A 305 -17.47 -9.87 -7.55
N PRO A 306 -16.59 -10.88 -7.39
CA PRO A 306 -15.32 -10.69 -6.72
C PRO A 306 -14.56 -9.48 -7.26
N LEU A 307 -13.78 -8.83 -6.41
CA LEU A 307 -12.93 -7.72 -6.80
C LEU A 307 -11.81 -8.24 -7.71
N SER A 308 -11.47 -7.48 -8.74
CA SER A 308 -10.42 -7.89 -9.66
C SER A 308 -9.08 -7.99 -8.93
N CYS A 309 -8.36 -9.10 -9.12
CA CYS A 309 -7.03 -9.30 -8.57
C CYS A 309 -6.15 -10.00 -9.59
N ARG A 310 -5.08 -9.33 -10.02
CA ARG A 310 -4.19 -9.75 -11.12
C ARG A 310 -2.76 -10.02 -10.64
N ALA A 311 -2.60 -10.27 -9.33
CA ALA A 311 -1.32 -10.52 -8.66
C ALA A 311 -0.59 -11.78 -9.13
#